data_3259d42cb57aa491b8a767de5c935022
#
_entry.id   3259d42cb57aa491b8a767de5c935022
#
_cell.length_a   1.000
_cell.length_b   1.000
_cell.length_c   1.000
_cell.angle_alpha   90.00
_cell.angle_beta   90.00
_cell.angle_gamma   90.00
#
_symmetry.space_group_name_H-M   'P 1'
#
loop_
_entity.id
_entity.type
_entity.pdbx_description
1 polymer ?
#
loop_
_entity_poly.entity_id
_entity_poly.type
_entity_poly.pdbx_seq_one_letter_code
_entity_poly.pdbx_strand_id
1 'polypeptide(L)'
;MNTSASTALPRILLLEDDPVSAMFLAAALESVPAQVDVAGSLAEARVMVAAHTYDLWLFDANLPDGFGAELLGELRACGLRTPALAHTAENRREALDALIDAGFEEVLLKPLSVAQLQGAARRFCGDASIGDGQNFALNKTAPICGKRPIWNNDAALRALNGNRAHVDTMRVLFAQELPQVSARVSAALADRNDAALRNELHKLQASCGFVGAARLGAATRDLQETPYAANAVAQFEGALQDTLASLSG
;
A
#
# COMPACT_ATOMS: atom_id res chain seq x y z
N MET A 1 -18.07 4.81 41.59
CA MET A 1 -16.65 4.96 41.31
C MET A 1 -16.52 5.16 39.80
N ASN A 2 -16.35 6.44 39.39
CA ASN A 2 -16.19 6.77 37.96
C ASN A 2 -14.79 6.37 37.54
N THR A 3 -14.68 5.33 36.75
CA THR A 3 -13.47 5.06 35.97
C THR A 3 -13.41 6.10 34.86
N SER A 4 -12.63 7.14 35.05
CA SER A 4 -12.22 8.05 33.96
C SER A 4 -11.49 7.18 32.91
N ALA A 5 -12.17 6.87 31.82
CA ALA A 5 -11.53 6.31 30.66
C ALA A 5 -10.47 7.32 30.20
N SER A 6 -9.24 6.90 30.17
CA SER A 6 -8.10 7.65 29.61
C SER A 6 -8.46 8.00 28.17
N THR A 7 -8.56 9.30 27.88
CA THR A 7 -8.84 9.83 26.52
C THR A 7 -7.57 9.88 25.66
N ALA A 8 -6.64 8.92 25.87
CA ALA A 8 -5.51 8.77 24.96
C ALA A 8 -6.02 8.24 23.61
N LEU A 9 -5.60 8.89 22.52
CA LEU A 9 -5.90 8.40 21.17
C LEU A 9 -5.32 7.01 20.96
N PRO A 10 -6.05 6.09 20.32
CA PRO A 10 -5.51 4.81 19.90
C PRO A 10 -4.23 4.98 19.10
N ARG A 11 -3.29 4.06 19.27
CA ARG A 11 -1.99 4.08 18.59
C ARG A 11 -1.91 2.94 17.59
N ILE A 12 -1.60 3.26 16.35
CA ILE A 12 -1.51 2.31 15.23
C ILE A 12 -0.05 2.21 14.79
N LEU A 13 0.48 1.00 14.68
CA LEU A 13 1.76 0.76 14.01
C LEU A 13 1.49 0.34 12.57
N LEU A 14 1.97 1.15 11.63
CA LEU A 14 1.97 0.87 10.20
C LEU A 14 3.35 0.37 9.79
N LEU A 15 3.45 -0.84 9.26
CA LEU A 15 4.67 -1.43 8.70
C LEU A 15 4.54 -1.50 7.18
N GLU A 16 5.29 -0.65 6.47
CA GLU A 16 5.27 -0.50 5.00
C GLU A 16 6.62 0.06 4.54
N ASP A 17 7.29 -0.64 3.63
CA ASP A 17 8.63 -0.26 3.15
C ASP A 17 8.60 0.72 1.95
N ASP A 18 7.48 0.80 1.21
CA ASP A 18 7.33 1.76 0.13
C ASP A 18 6.90 3.14 0.67
N PRO A 19 7.75 4.21 0.53
CA PRO A 19 7.45 5.51 1.13
C PRO A 19 6.15 6.14 0.62
N VAL A 20 5.77 5.88 -0.63
CA VAL A 20 4.53 6.42 -1.22
C VAL A 20 3.32 5.73 -0.62
N SER A 21 3.36 4.40 -0.51
CA SER A 21 2.31 3.61 0.16
C SER A 21 2.21 3.96 1.63
N ALA A 22 3.33 4.06 2.35
CA ALA A 22 3.39 4.41 3.76
C ALA A 22 2.73 5.77 4.03
N MET A 23 3.08 6.79 3.22
CA MET A 23 2.48 8.12 3.35
C MET A 23 0.99 8.12 3.01
N PHE A 24 0.56 7.38 1.97
CA PHE A 24 -0.85 7.25 1.62
C PHE A 24 -1.64 6.62 2.78
N LEU A 25 -1.15 5.51 3.32
CA LEU A 25 -1.82 4.78 4.39
C LEU A 25 -1.87 5.63 5.69
N ALA A 26 -0.78 6.31 6.04
CA ALA A 26 -0.74 7.22 7.17
C ALA A 26 -1.73 8.38 7.01
N ALA A 27 -1.71 9.07 5.86
CA ALA A 27 -2.63 10.17 5.56
C ALA A 27 -4.11 9.71 5.54
N ALA A 28 -4.38 8.49 5.07
CA ALA A 28 -5.71 7.91 5.09
C ALA A 28 -6.21 7.65 6.52
N LEU A 29 -5.31 7.33 7.44
CA LEU A 29 -5.62 7.11 8.86
C LEU A 29 -5.72 8.41 9.68
N GLU A 30 -5.21 9.55 9.21
CA GLU A 30 -5.30 10.86 9.92
C GLU A 30 -6.73 11.28 10.27
N SER A 31 -7.73 10.85 9.49
CA SER A 31 -9.14 11.14 9.77
C SER A 31 -9.78 10.18 10.79
N VAL A 32 -9.08 9.13 11.17
CA VAL A 32 -9.40 8.29 12.34
C VAL A 32 -8.71 8.95 13.53
N PRO A 33 -9.40 9.17 14.66
CA PRO A 33 -8.77 9.77 15.84
C PRO A 33 -7.78 8.78 16.47
N ALA A 34 -6.61 8.61 15.84
CA ALA A 34 -5.55 7.70 16.22
C ALA A 34 -4.18 8.34 15.97
N GLN A 35 -3.17 7.92 16.73
CA GLN A 35 -1.77 8.23 16.45
C GLN A 35 -1.20 7.13 15.58
N VAL A 36 -0.55 7.48 14.46
CA VAL A 36 0.05 6.52 13.53
C VAL A 36 1.58 6.62 13.59
N ASP A 37 2.24 5.53 13.91
CA ASP A 37 3.68 5.39 13.80
C ASP A 37 4.00 4.52 12.58
N VAL A 38 4.99 4.91 11.80
CA VAL A 38 5.38 4.21 10.57
C VAL A 38 6.75 3.54 10.77
N ALA A 39 6.84 2.26 10.44
CA ALA A 39 8.08 1.49 10.35
C ALA A 39 8.30 1.07 8.90
N GLY A 40 9.50 1.29 8.36
CA GLY A 40 9.88 0.91 6.99
C GLY A 40 10.50 -0.50 6.90
N SER A 41 10.66 -1.21 8.03
CA SER A 41 11.28 -2.54 8.07
C SER A 41 10.83 -3.33 9.29
N LEU A 42 11.00 -4.66 9.24
CA LEU A 42 10.76 -5.53 10.41
C LEU A 42 11.66 -5.15 11.59
N ALA A 43 12.91 -4.78 11.31
CA ALA A 43 13.85 -4.37 12.35
C ALA A 43 13.36 -3.12 13.09
N GLU A 44 12.86 -2.13 12.37
CA GLU A 44 12.30 -0.89 12.91
C GLU A 44 11.02 -1.14 13.70
N ALA A 45 10.13 -1.97 13.18
CA ALA A 45 8.89 -2.36 13.86
C ALA A 45 9.17 -3.07 15.19
N ARG A 46 10.19 -3.95 15.26
CA ARG A 46 10.60 -4.60 16.54
C ARG A 46 11.02 -3.58 17.60
N VAL A 47 11.80 -2.57 17.20
CA VAL A 47 12.23 -1.50 18.10
C VAL A 47 11.03 -0.70 18.61
N MET A 48 10.11 -0.35 17.71
CA MET A 48 8.90 0.43 18.05
C MET A 48 7.97 -0.35 18.98
N VAL A 49 7.72 -1.64 18.73
CA VAL A 49 6.88 -2.48 19.61
C VAL A 49 7.52 -2.70 20.98
N ALA A 50 8.85 -2.73 21.06
CA ALA A 50 9.54 -2.81 22.35
C ALA A 50 9.43 -1.50 23.16
N ALA A 51 9.32 -0.35 22.49
CA ALA A 51 9.27 0.96 23.12
C ALA A 51 7.84 1.44 23.45
N HIS A 52 6.85 0.98 22.70
CA HIS A 52 5.48 1.49 22.75
C HIS A 52 4.44 0.37 22.72
N THR A 53 3.26 0.64 23.28
CA THR A 53 2.07 -0.20 23.14
C THR A 53 1.20 0.34 21.99
N TYR A 54 0.59 -0.57 21.27
CA TYR A 54 -0.28 -0.27 20.14
C TYR A 54 -1.65 -0.91 20.30
N ASP A 55 -2.67 -0.26 19.77
CA ASP A 55 -4.05 -0.75 19.78
C ASP A 55 -4.35 -1.52 18.49
N LEU A 56 -3.58 -1.27 17.42
CA LEU A 56 -3.70 -1.93 16.13
C LEU A 56 -2.33 -2.01 15.44
N TRP A 57 -2.07 -3.13 14.80
CA TRP A 57 -0.97 -3.31 13.86
C TRP A 57 -1.51 -3.46 12.44
N LEU A 58 -0.94 -2.71 11.49
CA LEU A 58 -1.20 -2.83 10.06
C LEU A 58 0.12 -3.15 9.37
N PHE A 59 0.31 -4.40 8.97
CA PHE A 59 1.58 -4.91 8.44
C PHE A 59 1.47 -5.25 6.96
N ASP A 60 2.43 -4.75 6.16
CA ASP A 60 2.65 -5.35 4.85
C ASP A 60 3.04 -6.82 5.01
N ALA A 61 2.45 -7.67 4.18
CA ALA A 61 2.77 -9.09 4.18
C ALA A 61 4.20 -9.35 3.71
N ASN A 62 4.76 -8.50 2.83
CA ASN A 62 6.04 -8.69 2.19
C ASN A 62 6.92 -7.44 2.31
N LEU A 63 8.05 -7.58 2.99
CA LEU A 63 9.06 -6.53 3.15
C LEU A 63 10.41 -7.00 2.61
N PRO A 64 11.35 -6.09 2.34
CA PRO A 64 12.68 -6.46 1.86
C PRO A 64 13.48 -7.31 2.85
N ASP A 65 13.20 -7.16 4.15
CA ASP A 65 13.90 -7.85 5.25
C ASP A 65 13.12 -9.03 5.86
N GLY A 66 12.01 -9.48 5.21
CA GLY A 66 11.24 -10.66 5.60
C GLY A 66 9.73 -10.51 5.45
N PHE A 67 8.98 -11.30 6.18
CA PHE A 67 7.52 -11.35 6.09
C PHE A 67 6.83 -10.80 7.33
N GLY A 68 5.75 -10.02 7.13
CA GLY A 68 4.93 -9.49 8.23
C GLY A 68 4.37 -10.60 9.14
N ALA A 69 4.08 -11.77 8.57
CA ALA A 69 3.62 -12.93 9.32
C ALA A 69 4.69 -13.50 10.29
N GLU A 70 5.97 -13.44 9.93
CA GLU A 70 7.06 -13.84 10.83
C GLU A 70 7.14 -12.93 12.05
N LEU A 71 7.10 -11.60 11.81
CA LEU A 71 7.06 -10.64 12.91
C LEU A 71 5.84 -10.87 13.81
N LEU A 72 4.65 -11.07 13.23
CA LEU A 72 3.45 -11.33 14.01
C LEU A 72 3.63 -12.57 14.89
N GLY A 73 4.18 -13.66 14.35
CA GLY A 73 4.49 -14.88 15.10
C GLY A 73 5.44 -14.64 16.29
N GLU A 74 6.51 -13.86 16.07
CA GLU A 74 7.44 -13.46 17.14
C GLU A 74 6.72 -12.66 18.23
N LEU A 75 5.90 -11.68 17.86
CA LEU A 75 5.16 -10.85 18.82
C LEU A 75 4.12 -11.67 19.61
N ARG A 76 3.44 -12.62 18.94
CA ARG A 76 2.51 -13.56 19.59
C ARG A 76 3.24 -14.49 20.57
N ALA A 77 4.44 -14.96 20.23
CA ALA A 77 5.29 -15.77 21.11
C ALA A 77 5.74 -14.97 22.36
N CYS A 78 5.94 -13.66 22.23
CA CYS A 78 6.19 -12.75 23.36
C CYS A 78 4.94 -12.43 24.20
N GLY A 79 3.78 -13.02 23.88
CA GLY A 79 2.54 -12.82 24.62
C GLY A 79 1.72 -11.59 24.23
N LEU A 80 2.13 -10.84 23.24
CA LEU A 80 1.41 -9.66 22.75
C LEU A 80 0.15 -10.10 21.98
N ARG A 81 -0.98 -9.40 22.19
CA ARG A 81 -2.30 -9.75 21.64
C ARG A 81 -2.97 -8.58 20.90
N THR A 82 -2.22 -7.55 20.57
CA THR A 82 -2.73 -6.43 19.76
C THR A 82 -3.32 -6.97 18.45
N PRO A 83 -4.53 -6.56 18.05
CA PRO A 83 -5.10 -6.91 16.75
C PRO A 83 -4.15 -6.57 15.62
N ALA A 84 -4.03 -7.46 14.63
CA ALA A 84 -3.13 -7.30 13.51
C ALA A 84 -3.88 -7.48 12.18
N LEU A 85 -3.72 -6.54 11.27
CA LEU A 85 -4.24 -6.60 9.92
C LEU A 85 -3.07 -6.76 8.96
N ALA A 86 -3.19 -7.65 7.98
CA ALA A 86 -2.25 -7.73 6.88
C ALA A 86 -2.74 -6.86 5.73
N HIS A 87 -1.84 -6.18 5.03
CA HIS A 87 -2.15 -5.64 3.71
C HIS A 87 -1.19 -6.24 2.69
N THR A 88 -1.75 -6.69 1.59
CA THR A 88 -0.99 -7.41 0.57
C THR A 88 -1.56 -7.16 -0.81
N ALA A 89 -0.72 -7.27 -1.76
CA ALA A 89 -1.09 -7.25 -3.14
C ALA A 89 -1.28 -8.67 -3.72
N GLU A 90 -0.92 -9.71 -2.99
CA GLU A 90 -1.19 -11.10 -3.35
C GLU A 90 -2.69 -11.39 -3.20
N ASN A 91 -3.32 -11.95 -4.24
CA ASN A 91 -4.76 -12.21 -4.30
C ASN A 91 -5.10 -13.71 -4.41
N ARG A 92 -4.10 -14.60 -4.39
CA ARG A 92 -4.36 -16.04 -4.38
C ARG A 92 -4.95 -16.45 -3.05
N ARG A 93 -6.00 -17.26 -3.10
CA ARG A 93 -6.76 -17.67 -1.92
C ARG A 93 -5.87 -18.36 -0.89
N GLU A 94 -5.00 -19.25 -1.33
CA GLU A 94 -4.09 -20.00 -0.45
C GLU A 94 -3.14 -19.07 0.33
N ALA A 95 -2.69 -17.98 -0.32
CA ALA A 95 -1.82 -17.00 0.34
C ALA A 95 -2.58 -16.13 1.34
N LEU A 96 -3.84 -15.80 1.05
CA LEU A 96 -4.70 -15.06 1.98
C LEU A 96 -5.08 -15.92 3.18
N ASP A 97 -5.45 -17.17 2.95
CA ASP A 97 -5.78 -18.13 4.01
C ASP A 97 -4.56 -18.35 4.93
N ALA A 98 -3.34 -18.42 4.37
CA ALA A 98 -2.10 -18.53 5.14
C ALA A 98 -1.83 -17.32 6.05
N LEU A 99 -2.21 -16.11 5.65
CA LEU A 99 -2.10 -14.92 6.50
C LEU A 99 -3.10 -14.97 7.68
N ILE A 100 -4.33 -15.42 7.44
CA ILE A 100 -5.32 -15.62 8.51
C ILE A 100 -4.83 -16.71 9.48
N ASP A 101 -4.32 -17.83 8.96
CA ASP A 101 -3.76 -18.93 9.77
C ASP A 101 -2.54 -18.48 10.59
N ALA A 102 -1.76 -17.51 10.09
CA ALA A 102 -0.65 -16.89 10.82
C ALA A 102 -1.11 -15.98 11.98
N GLY A 103 -2.40 -15.66 12.08
CA GLY A 103 -3.00 -14.92 13.18
C GLY A 103 -3.32 -13.46 12.90
N PHE A 104 -3.42 -13.07 11.62
CA PHE A 104 -4.02 -11.79 11.25
C PHE A 104 -5.54 -11.87 11.35
N GLU A 105 -6.15 -10.82 11.90
CA GLU A 105 -7.61 -10.71 12.06
C GLU A 105 -8.32 -10.47 10.72
N GLU A 106 -7.66 -9.77 9.81
CA GLU A 106 -8.19 -9.42 8.50
C GLU A 106 -7.04 -9.22 7.50
N VAL A 107 -7.30 -9.53 6.22
CA VAL A 107 -6.37 -9.27 5.12
C VAL A 107 -6.97 -8.24 4.16
N LEU A 108 -6.27 -7.14 4.00
CA LEU A 108 -6.65 -6.03 3.13
C LEU A 108 -5.87 -6.12 1.81
N LEU A 109 -6.59 -6.19 0.69
CA LEU A 109 -5.96 -6.30 -0.63
C LEU A 109 -5.57 -4.93 -1.19
N LYS A 110 -4.32 -4.79 -1.63
CA LYS A 110 -3.86 -3.61 -2.38
C LYS A 110 -4.44 -3.61 -3.82
N PRO A 111 -4.86 -2.46 -4.38
CA PRO A 111 -4.81 -1.12 -3.80
C PRO A 111 -5.95 -0.88 -2.80
N LEU A 112 -5.60 -0.40 -1.61
CA LEU A 112 -6.56 -0.04 -0.57
C LEU A 112 -7.21 1.31 -0.87
N SER A 113 -8.54 1.38 -0.70
CA SER A 113 -9.20 2.68 -0.62
C SER A 113 -9.14 3.25 0.79
N VAL A 114 -9.18 4.58 0.90
CA VAL A 114 -9.25 5.26 2.21
C VAL A 114 -10.41 4.73 3.05
N ALA A 115 -11.59 4.53 2.44
CA ALA A 115 -12.77 4.05 3.15
C ALA A 115 -12.59 2.63 3.73
N GLN A 116 -11.93 1.73 3.00
CA GLN A 116 -11.62 0.37 3.49
C GLN A 116 -10.67 0.42 4.69
N LEU A 117 -9.58 1.20 4.56
CA LEU A 117 -8.59 1.33 5.62
C LEU A 117 -9.17 1.95 6.88
N GLN A 118 -9.93 3.05 6.75
CA GLN A 118 -10.60 3.70 7.86
C GLN A 118 -11.66 2.81 8.50
N GLY A 119 -12.43 2.09 7.70
CA GLY A 119 -13.41 1.12 8.20
C GLY A 119 -12.74 0.01 9.01
N ALA A 120 -11.62 -0.53 8.54
CA ALA A 120 -10.83 -1.50 9.26
C ALA A 120 -10.28 -0.92 10.57
N ALA A 121 -9.61 0.24 10.53
CA ALA A 121 -9.05 0.87 11.71
C ALA A 121 -10.11 1.17 12.79
N ARG A 122 -11.29 1.68 12.42
CA ARG A 122 -12.38 1.96 13.36
C ARG A 122 -12.91 0.71 14.05
N ARG A 123 -13.00 -0.42 13.35
CA ARG A 123 -13.46 -1.70 13.96
C ARG A 123 -12.56 -2.16 15.09
N PHE A 124 -11.25 -1.90 14.98
CA PHE A 124 -10.25 -2.39 15.93
C PHE A 124 -9.81 -1.34 16.95
N CYS A 125 -9.92 -0.04 16.63
CA CYS A 125 -9.56 1.04 17.56
C CYS A 125 -10.74 1.58 18.38
N GLY A 126 -11.93 0.99 18.25
CA GLY A 126 -13.05 1.21 19.15
C GLY A 126 -13.90 2.45 18.86
N ASP A 127 -14.65 2.44 17.76
CA ASP A 127 -15.95 3.10 17.64
C ASP A 127 -16.91 2.10 16.98
N ALA A 128 -17.59 1.33 17.82
CA ALA A 128 -18.57 0.33 17.39
C ALA A 128 -19.90 0.97 17.00
N SER A 129 -19.87 1.93 16.12
CA SER A 129 -21.09 2.43 15.48
C SER A 129 -20.77 2.98 14.09
N ILE A 130 -21.07 2.17 13.14
CA ILE A 130 -21.72 2.43 11.85
C ILE A 130 -21.31 1.32 10.84
N GLY A 131 -22.33 0.69 10.37
CA GLY A 131 -22.67 -0.25 9.37
C GLY A 131 -21.82 -0.43 8.12
N ASP A 132 -21.89 -1.68 7.66
CA ASP A 132 -21.78 -2.24 6.32
C ASP A 132 -21.04 -1.41 5.26
N GLY A 133 -19.80 -1.82 5.05
CA GLY A 133 -19.01 -1.42 3.89
C GLY A 133 -19.61 -1.95 2.59
N GLN A 134 -20.05 -1.07 1.73
CA GLN A 134 -20.40 -1.38 0.36
C GLN A 134 -19.16 -1.92 -0.38
N ASN A 135 -19.28 -3.14 -0.84
CA ASN A 135 -18.40 -3.74 -1.84
C ASN A 135 -18.39 -2.86 -3.10
N PHE A 136 -17.35 -2.04 -3.28
CA PHE A 136 -17.13 -1.37 -4.56
C PHE A 136 -16.51 -2.37 -5.53
N ALA A 137 -17.36 -2.88 -6.41
CA ALA A 137 -16.94 -3.63 -7.58
C ALA A 137 -15.92 -2.83 -8.39
N LEU A 138 -14.79 -3.45 -8.69
CA LEU A 138 -13.80 -2.98 -9.67
C LEU A 138 -14.51 -2.80 -11.02
N ASN A 139 -14.84 -1.57 -11.37
CA ASN A 139 -15.28 -1.24 -12.73
C ASN A 139 -14.11 -1.48 -13.69
N LYS A 140 -14.17 -2.58 -14.40
CA LYS A 140 -13.41 -2.80 -15.63
C LYS A 140 -13.91 -1.79 -16.66
N THR A 141 -13.27 -0.64 -16.75
CA THR A 141 -13.47 0.25 -17.88
C THR A 141 -12.82 -0.36 -19.11
N ALA A 142 -13.65 -0.60 -20.12
CA ALA A 142 -13.25 -1.08 -21.43
C ALA A 142 -12.21 -0.18 -22.12
N PRO A 143 -11.42 -0.72 -23.08
CA PRO A 143 -10.36 0.03 -23.74
C PRO A 143 -10.98 1.09 -24.67
N ILE A 144 -10.78 2.36 -24.33
CA ILE A 144 -10.99 3.45 -25.27
C ILE A 144 -9.74 3.54 -26.13
N CYS A 145 -9.91 3.39 -27.43
CA CYS A 145 -8.88 3.58 -28.45
C CYS A 145 -8.41 5.04 -28.43
N GLY A 146 -7.30 5.29 -27.75
CA GLY A 146 -6.63 6.57 -27.60
C GLY A 146 -5.50 6.45 -26.58
N LYS A 147 -4.40 7.21 -26.76
CA LYS A 147 -3.33 7.21 -25.74
C LYS A 147 -3.95 7.57 -24.37
N ARG A 148 -3.84 6.67 -23.40
CA ARG A 148 -4.33 6.92 -22.04
C ARG A 148 -3.71 8.21 -21.51
N PRO A 149 -4.46 9.04 -20.76
CA PRO A 149 -3.89 10.23 -20.14
C PRO A 149 -2.76 9.82 -19.19
N ILE A 150 -1.76 10.68 -19.01
CA ILE A 150 -0.66 10.44 -18.05
C ILE A 150 -1.25 10.29 -16.66
N TRP A 151 -2.12 11.24 -16.26
CA TRP A 151 -2.74 11.31 -14.96
C TRP A 151 -4.26 11.13 -15.02
N ASN A 152 -4.80 10.39 -14.07
CA ASN A 152 -6.24 10.34 -13.77
C ASN A 152 -6.47 11.06 -12.44
N ASN A 153 -6.74 12.37 -12.51
CA ASN A 153 -6.95 13.21 -11.33
C ASN A 153 -8.16 12.77 -10.50
N ASP A 154 -9.23 12.33 -11.15
CA ASP A 154 -10.44 11.90 -10.45
C ASP A 154 -10.19 10.61 -9.63
N ALA A 155 -9.37 9.70 -10.17
CA ALA A 155 -8.98 8.49 -9.43
C ALA A 155 -8.12 8.83 -8.21
N ALA A 156 -7.10 9.72 -8.38
CA ALA A 156 -6.25 10.15 -7.29
C ALA A 156 -7.03 10.90 -6.21
N LEU A 157 -7.93 11.82 -6.58
CA LEU A 157 -8.77 12.54 -5.63
C LEU A 157 -9.71 11.59 -4.86
N ARG A 158 -10.31 10.61 -5.55
CA ARG A 158 -11.12 9.59 -4.86
C ARG A 158 -10.30 8.76 -3.88
N ALA A 159 -9.07 8.39 -4.27
CA ALA A 159 -8.16 7.64 -3.39
C ALA A 159 -7.82 8.43 -2.11
N LEU A 160 -7.76 9.77 -2.18
CA LEU A 160 -7.35 10.66 -1.08
C LEU A 160 -8.48 11.55 -0.55
N ASN A 161 -9.73 11.05 -0.55
CA ASN A 161 -10.91 11.77 -0.01
C ASN A 161 -11.07 13.22 -0.55
N GLY A 162 -10.68 13.48 -1.80
CA GLY A 162 -10.77 14.79 -2.43
C GLY A 162 -9.67 15.78 -2.01
N ASN A 163 -8.69 15.38 -1.22
CA ASN A 163 -7.60 16.25 -0.77
C ASN A 163 -6.54 16.42 -1.87
N ARG A 164 -6.63 17.53 -2.60
CA ARG A 164 -5.74 17.85 -3.70
C ARG A 164 -4.29 18.08 -3.26
N ALA A 165 -4.09 18.71 -2.10
CA ALA A 165 -2.73 18.97 -1.59
C ALA A 165 -1.99 17.66 -1.30
N HIS A 166 -2.69 16.64 -0.78
CA HIS A 166 -2.11 15.31 -0.58
C HIS A 166 -1.77 14.64 -1.91
N VAL A 167 -2.64 14.75 -2.95
CA VAL A 167 -2.33 14.22 -4.29
C VAL A 167 -1.06 14.84 -4.84
N ASP A 168 -0.92 16.17 -4.74
CA ASP A 168 0.23 16.89 -5.28
C ASP A 168 1.53 16.50 -4.52
N THR A 169 1.47 16.40 -3.18
CA THR A 169 2.61 15.96 -2.35
C THR A 169 3.02 14.53 -2.70
N MET A 170 2.07 13.61 -2.84
CA MET A 170 2.34 12.21 -3.19
C MET A 170 2.94 12.09 -4.60
N ARG A 171 2.52 12.92 -5.56
CA ARG A 171 3.10 12.94 -6.90
C ARG A 171 4.57 13.39 -6.88
N VAL A 172 4.92 14.35 -6.03
CA VAL A 172 6.32 14.79 -5.85
C VAL A 172 7.17 13.63 -5.32
N LEU A 173 6.72 12.93 -4.28
CA LEU A 173 7.44 11.78 -3.74
C LEU A 173 7.53 10.64 -4.75
N PHE A 174 6.43 10.35 -5.44
CA PHE A 174 6.40 9.35 -6.49
C PHE A 174 7.43 9.65 -7.59
N ALA A 175 7.55 10.93 -8.01
CA ALA A 175 8.55 11.34 -8.98
C ALA A 175 10.00 11.14 -8.48
N GLN A 176 10.25 11.34 -7.19
CA GLN A 176 11.56 11.11 -6.59
C GLN A 176 11.94 9.63 -6.54
N GLU A 177 10.96 8.75 -6.33
CA GLU A 177 11.16 7.30 -6.29
C GLU A 177 11.31 6.66 -7.69
N LEU A 178 10.63 7.19 -8.71
CA LEU A 178 10.59 6.58 -10.05
C LEU A 178 11.95 6.24 -10.67
N PRO A 179 13.03 7.07 -10.54
CA PRO A 179 14.33 6.71 -11.09
C PRO A 179 14.93 5.46 -10.45
N GLN A 180 14.75 5.27 -9.14
CA GLN A 180 15.24 4.10 -8.42
C GLN A 180 14.42 2.85 -8.79
N VAL A 181 13.09 2.97 -8.86
CA VAL A 181 12.20 1.91 -9.33
C VAL A 181 12.58 1.48 -10.74
N SER A 182 12.81 2.44 -11.66
CA SER A 182 13.26 2.16 -13.02
C SER A 182 14.56 1.36 -13.05
N ALA A 183 15.55 1.75 -12.24
CA ALA A 183 16.83 1.05 -12.15
C ALA A 183 16.65 -0.40 -11.64
N ARG A 184 15.82 -0.60 -10.60
CA ARG A 184 15.54 -1.95 -10.05
C ARG A 184 14.79 -2.83 -11.06
N VAL A 185 13.80 -2.30 -11.75
CA VAL A 185 13.07 -3.01 -12.81
C VAL A 185 14.01 -3.39 -13.96
N SER A 186 14.86 -2.47 -14.42
CA SER A 186 15.83 -2.73 -15.49
C SER A 186 16.86 -3.80 -15.09
N ALA A 187 17.36 -3.76 -13.85
CA ALA A 187 18.27 -4.78 -13.32
C ALA A 187 17.58 -6.16 -13.27
N ALA A 188 16.35 -6.22 -12.73
CA ALA A 188 15.60 -7.47 -12.64
C ALA A 188 15.30 -8.08 -14.02
N LEU A 189 15.02 -7.24 -15.03
CA LEU A 189 14.85 -7.69 -16.42
C LEU A 189 16.16 -8.23 -17.01
N ALA A 190 17.29 -7.54 -16.80
CA ALA A 190 18.60 -7.95 -17.29
C ALA A 190 19.05 -9.28 -16.69
N ASP A 191 18.84 -9.45 -15.39
CA ASP A 191 19.23 -10.64 -14.63
C ASP A 191 18.21 -11.80 -14.76
N ARG A 192 17.12 -11.58 -15.48
CA ARG A 192 15.98 -12.51 -15.60
C ARG A 192 15.46 -12.98 -14.23
N ASN A 193 15.46 -12.09 -13.25
CA ASN A 193 14.98 -12.37 -11.92
C ASN A 193 13.47 -12.08 -11.82
N ASP A 194 12.66 -13.10 -12.14
CA ASP A 194 11.19 -12.98 -12.17
C ASP A 194 10.60 -12.61 -10.82
N ALA A 195 11.19 -13.06 -9.72
CA ALA A 195 10.69 -12.75 -8.38
C ALA A 195 10.89 -11.26 -8.02
N ALA A 196 12.11 -10.75 -8.25
CA ALA A 196 12.41 -9.34 -8.03
C ALA A 196 11.58 -8.45 -8.96
N LEU A 197 11.48 -8.79 -10.25
CA LEU A 197 10.69 -8.05 -11.22
C LEU A 197 9.22 -7.96 -10.82
N ARG A 198 8.64 -9.10 -10.44
CA ARG A 198 7.22 -9.15 -10.01
C ARG A 198 6.98 -8.28 -8.79
N ASN A 199 7.87 -8.33 -7.81
CA ASN A 199 7.77 -7.53 -6.59
C ASN A 199 7.82 -6.02 -6.90
N GLU A 200 8.81 -5.57 -7.69
CA GLU A 200 8.96 -4.15 -8.06
C GLU A 200 7.76 -3.64 -8.86
N LEU A 201 7.32 -4.38 -9.90
CA LEU A 201 6.16 -3.99 -10.69
C LEU A 201 4.88 -3.96 -9.87
N HIS A 202 4.78 -4.82 -8.87
CA HIS A 202 3.63 -4.90 -7.99
C HIS A 202 3.53 -3.67 -7.08
N LYS A 203 4.64 -3.27 -6.43
CA LYS A 203 4.74 -2.04 -5.64
C LYS A 203 4.43 -0.81 -6.51
N LEU A 204 5.04 -0.74 -7.69
CA LEU A 204 4.80 0.36 -8.62
C LEU A 204 3.33 0.44 -9.06
N GLN A 205 2.68 -0.70 -9.27
CA GLN A 205 1.25 -0.73 -9.63
C GLN A 205 0.36 -0.12 -8.54
N ALA A 206 0.65 -0.42 -7.28
CA ALA A 206 -0.07 0.17 -6.13
C ALA A 206 0.13 1.68 -6.08
N SER A 207 1.39 2.14 -6.15
CA SER A 207 1.74 3.56 -6.11
C SER A 207 1.11 4.34 -7.28
N CYS A 208 1.11 3.77 -8.51
CA CYS A 208 0.39 4.35 -9.65
C CYS A 208 -1.10 4.55 -9.38
N GLY A 209 -1.73 3.61 -8.66
CA GLY A 209 -3.15 3.70 -8.28
C GLY A 209 -3.42 4.91 -7.38
N PHE A 210 -2.59 5.14 -6.38
CA PHE A 210 -2.75 6.23 -5.40
C PHE A 210 -2.54 7.61 -6.01
N VAL A 211 -1.49 7.79 -6.81
CA VAL A 211 -1.20 9.08 -7.44
C VAL A 211 -1.98 9.34 -8.72
N GLY A 212 -2.72 8.33 -9.21
CA GLY A 212 -3.47 8.39 -10.45
C GLY A 212 -2.60 8.36 -11.71
N ALA A 213 -1.42 7.74 -11.69
CA ALA A 213 -0.51 7.60 -12.84
C ALA A 213 -1.06 6.54 -13.83
N ALA A 214 -2.11 6.90 -14.57
CA ALA A 214 -2.93 5.97 -15.33
C ALA A 214 -2.18 5.30 -16.49
N ARG A 215 -1.32 6.06 -17.19
CA ARG A 215 -0.54 5.53 -18.31
C ARG A 215 0.55 4.58 -17.83
N LEU A 216 1.32 5.00 -16.81
CA LEU A 216 2.37 4.16 -16.23
C LEU A 216 1.79 2.90 -15.57
N GLY A 217 0.70 3.02 -14.81
CA GLY A 217 0.03 1.86 -14.21
C GLY A 217 -0.51 0.86 -15.24
N ALA A 218 -0.94 1.31 -16.43
CA ALA A 218 -1.31 0.40 -17.51
C ALA A 218 -0.10 -0.31 -18.09
N ALA A 219 0.98 0.43 -18.40
CA ALA A 219 2.22 -0.15 -18.92
C ALA A 219 2.89 -1.12 -17.93
N THR A 220 2.79 -0.84 -16.62
CA THR A 220 3.25 -1.75 -15.56
C THR A 220 2.51 -3.08 -15.59
N ARG A 221 1.17 -3.08 -15.77
CA ARG A 221 0.39 -4.32 -15.91
C ARG A 221 0.76 -5.10 -17.17
N ASP A 222 0.89 -4.40 -18.31
CA ASP A 222 1.26 -5.03 -19.56
C ASP A 222 2.65 -5.72 -19.45
N LEU A 223 3.59 -5.07 -18.71
CA LEU A 223 4.91 -5.64 -18.43
C LEU A 223 4.83 -6.82 -17.43
N GLN A 224 3.91 -6.81 -16.46
CA GLN A 224 3.66 -7.96 -15.58
C GLN A 224 3.13 -9.18 -16.35
N GLU A 225 2.25 -8.95 -17.32
CA GLU A 225 1.67 -10.02 -18.14
C GLU A 225 2.68 -10.59 -19.16
N THR A 226 3.56 -9.73 -19.69
CA THR A 226 4.53 -10.11 -20.72
C THR A 226 5.93 -9.54 -20.44
N PRO A 227 6.63 -10.06 -19.41
CA PRO A 227 7.83 -9.42 -18.84
C PRO A 227 8.99 -9.19 -19.81
N TYR A 228 9.15 -10.03 -20.81
CA TYR A 228 10.29 -9.98 -21.75
C TYR A 228 9.88 -9.59 -23.18
N ALA A 229 8.63 -9.16 -23.38
CA ALA A 229 8.19 -8.67 -24.68
C ALA A 229 8.77 -7.26 -24.91
N ALA A 230 9.52 -7.10 -26.01
CA ALA A 230 10.18 -5.82 -26.31
C ALA A 230 9.22 -4.63 -26.40
N ASN A 231 7.98 -4.86 -26.86
CA ASN A 231 6.94 -3.83 -26.89
C ASN A 231 6.45 -3.44 -25.50
N ALA A 232 6.33 -4.38 -24.56
CA ALA A 232 5.91 -4.10 -23.19
C ALA A 232 6.99 -3.31 -22.44
N VAL A 233 8.26 -3.69 -22.60
CA VAL A 233 9.40 -2.94 -22.02
C VAL A 233 9.44 -1.52 -22.58
N ALA A 234 9.37 -1.36 -23.91
CA ALA A 234 9.39 -0.03 -24.53
C ALA A 234 8.19 0.85 -24.11
N GLN A 235 7.00 0.26 -23.96
CA GLN A 235 5.82 0.99 -23.47
C GLN A 235 5.99 1.41 -22.01
N PHE A 236 6.55 0.56 -21.17
CA PHE A 236 6.85 0.87 -19.78
C PHE A 236 7.85 2.03 -19.68
N GLU A 237 8.97 1.96 -20.38
CA GLU A 237 9.99 3.01 -20.40
C GLU A 237 9.43 4.33 -20.91
N GLY A 238 8.65 4.31 -22.00
CA GLY A 238 7.99 5.49 -22.55
C GLY A 238 6.99 6.11 -21.57
N ALA A 239 6.16 5.30 -20.92
CA ALA A 239 5.20 5.77 -19.94
C ALA A 239 5.88 6.38 -18.68
N LEU A 240 7.01 5.80 -18.27
CA LEU A 240 7.82 6.31 -17.16
C LEU A 240 8.40 7.67 -17.49
N GLN A 241 9.01 7.84 -18.68
CA GLN A 241 9.54 9.11 -19.15
C GLN A 241 8.45 10.19 -19.27
N ASP A 242 7.29 9.84 -19.85
CA ASP A 242 6.14 10.75 -19.96
C ASP A 242 5.67 11.23 -18.57
N THR A 243 5.66 10.31 -17.57
CA THR A 243 5.25 10.61 -16.20
C THR A 243 6.23 11.56 -15.54
N LEU A 244 7.54 11.29 -15.61
CA LEU A 244 8.59 12.17 -15.07
C LEU A 244 8.58 13.55 -15.72
N ALA A 245 8.49 13.62 -17.04
CA ALA A 245 8.44 14.88 -17.77
C ALA A 245 7.25 15.76 -17.38
N SER A 246 6.10 15.14 -17.06
CA SER A 246 4.87 15.85 -16.67
C SER A 246 4.90 16.45 -15.27
N LEU A 247 5.87 16.07 -14.43
CA LEU A 247 6.04 16.58 -13.06
C LEU A 247 7.18 17.63 -12.96
N SER A 248 7.98 17.75 -14.03
CA SER A 248 9.13 18.68 -14.05
C SER A 248 8.79 20.05 -14.67
N GLY A 249 7.54 20.28 -15.07
CA GLY A 249 7.00 21.55 -15.61
C GLY A 249 6.00 22.17 -14.64
#